data_10ed8d18be7844a5d34266d59fbf2325
#
_entry.id   10ed8d18be7844a5d34266d59fbf2325
#
_cell.length_a   1.000
_cell.length_b   1.000
_cell.length_c   1.000
_cell.angle_alpha   90.00
_cell.angle_beta   90.00
_cell.angle_gamma   90.00
#
_symmetry.space_group_name_H-M   'P 1'
#
loop_
_entity.id
_entity.type
_entity.pdbx_description
1 polymer ?
#
loop_
_entity_poly.entity_id
_entity_poly.type
_entity_poly.pdbx_seq_one_letter_code
_entity_poly.pdbx_strand_id
1 'polypeptide(L)'
;MARALVMIPAGEVYDHDNVRWYRHTDVQGSINHYHNIGDAFVFESSLKLMNYEKASELPITNFSPEKIDQLREEYDYVILRGSNYINKDMNWRDTIPVLQRLKLPVIAFGVGAQAPVRGEIQLSEETKAVLRMIADSTVSVGVRGAYTAQVLNDIGIQNVRIIGCPTAFRRNNQHLRIKLPPLEEVSQVGVTVRREVSPAYAQDIEQYLTRHRDLIHTMAARFDVTLMAQGEIEEKKMVFGTAEQKEEAIAALRTHRWTADWYFDDTIENLYRHRMFYSDVVADYEELVRKQQLVLGYRLHGNLMALANGIPSIYFTYDSRTAEFAETYKIPSYDVFSDKQFRLEDYWDQSLFDKYNRAWFETYAEMKQFLDENGVDNKMTDTGLPIGELKVA
;
A
#
# COMPACT_ATOMS: atom_id res chain seq x y z
N MET A 1 17.52 13.35 18.72
CA MET A 1 16.71 12.73 17.63
C MET A 1 16.94 11.24 17.68
N ALA A 2 15.93 10.44 17.40
CA ALA A 2 16.00 9.00 17.52
C ALA A 2 16.78 8.34 16.34
N ARG A 3 17.34 7.18 16.60
CA ARG A 3 18.05 6.35 15.62
C ARG A 3 17.22 5.11 15.37
N ALA A 4 16.76 4.95 14.13
CA ALA A 4 15.80 3.92 13.76
C ALA A 4 16.46 2.83 12.92
N LEU A 5 16.20 1.57 13.26
CA LEU A 5 16.39 0.45 12.34
C LEU A 5 15.11 0.24 11.54
N VAL A 6 15.24 -0.07 10.27
CA VAL A 6 14.10 -0.37 9.43
C VAL A 6 14.14 -1.83 9.04
N MET A 7 13.12 -2.56 9.44
CA MET A 7 12.94 -3.95 9.07
C MET A 7 12.27 -4.03 7.70
N ILE A 8 13.02 -4.54 6.71
CA ILE A 8 12.58 -4.65 5.32
C ILE A 8 12.60 -6.11 4.91
N PRO A 9 11.45 -6.79 4.95
CA PRO A 9 11.40 -8.22 4.62
C PRO A 9 11.70 -8.54 3.15
N ALA A 10 11.57 -7.56 2.26
CA ALA A 10 11.58 -7.78 0.82
C ALA A 10 12.81 -7.24 0.06
N GLY A 11 13.85 -6.78 0.76
CA GLY A 11 15.10 -6.33 0.13
C GLY A 11 15.02 -4.97 -0.59
N GLU A 12 14.13 -4.10 -0.15
CA GLU A 12 14.02 -2.73 -0.64
C GLU A 12 15.27 -1.91 -0.28
N VAL A 13 15.73 -1.09 -1.19
CA VAL A 13 16.84 -0.16 -0.93
C VAL A 13 16.28 1.17 -0.47
N TYR A 14 16.85 1.63 0.60
CA TYR A 14 16.62 2.93 1.18
C TYR A 14 17.79 3.85 0.96
N ASP A 15 17.52 5.03 0.37
CA ASP A 15 18.43 6.15 0.29
C ASP A 15 17.68 7.38 0.85
N HIS A 16 18.38 8.28 1.57
CA HIS A 16 17.78 9.37 2.38
C HIS A 16 16.69 10.17 1.66
N ASP A 17 16.78 10.34 0.35
CA ASP A 17 15.86 11.15 -0.44
C ASP A 17 15.09 10.34 -1.51
N ASN A 18 15.41 9.05 -1.70
CA ASN A 18 14.83 8.21 -2.74
C ASN A 18 14.65 6.79 -2.21
N VAL A 19 13.44 6.41 -1.88
CA VAL A 19 13.11 5.02 -1.64
C VAL A 19 12.97 4.33 -3.00
N ARG A 20 13.96 3.53 -3.33
CA ARG A 20 13.93 2.64 -4.48
C ARG A 20 13.50 1.25 -4.04
N TRP A 21 12.85 0.57 -4.96
CA TRP A 21 12.39 -0.78 -4.70
C TRP A 21 13.51 -1.79 -4.54
N TYR A 22 14.69 -1.51 -5.10
CA TYR A 22 15.81 -2.45 -5.13
C TYR A 22 17.17 -1.88 -4.97
N ARG A 23 18.11 -2.83 -4.71
CA ARG A 23 19.54 -2.67 -4.93
C ARG A 23 19.96 -2.71 -6.41
N HIS A 24 19.02 -2.56 -7.35
CA HIS A 24 19.35 -2.41 -8.76
C HIS A 24 19.56 -0.95 -9.08
N THR A 25 20.76 -0.63 -9.54
CA THR A 25 21.15 0.73 -9.94
C THR A 25 20.81 1.00 -11.40
N ASP A 26 20.30 0.01 -12.13
CA ASP A 26 20.00 0.10 -13.54
C ASP A 26 18.59 -0.42 -13.86
N VAL A 27 18.03 0.10 -14.96
CA VAL A 27 16.69 -0.23 -15.46
C VAL A 27 16.57 -1.71 -15.84
N GLN A 28 17.64 -2.32 -16.36
CA GLN A 28 17.61 -3.72 -16.80
C GLN A 28 17.48 -4.68 -15.61
N GLY A 29 18.15 -4.37 -14.50
CA GLY A 29 17.97 -5.13 -13.26
C GLY A 29 16.55 -5.02 -12.73
N SER A 30 15.92 -3.84 -12.78
CA SER A 30 14.54 -3.61 -12.35
C SER A 30 13.52 -4.32 -13.25
N ILE A 31 13.73 -4.32 -14.57
CA ILE A 31 12.78 -4.84 -15.57
C ILE A 31 12.49 -6.34 -15.42
N ASN A 32 13.49 -7.11 -14.95
CA ASN A 32 13.41 -8.57 -14.89
C ASN A 32 12.85 -9.11 -13.58
N HIS A 33 12.47 -8.22 -12.67
CA HIS A 33 11.97 -8.62 -11.35
C HIS A 33 10.61 -8.00 -11.05
N TYR A 34 9.70 -8.80 -10.50
CA TYR A 34 8.43 -8.28 -9.98
C TYR A 34 8.66 -7.54 -8.66
N HIS A 35 8.23 -6.29 -8.61
CA HIS A 35 8.28 -5.49 -7.40
C HIS A 35 7.20 -4.45 -7.36
N ASN A 36 6.56 -4.36 -6.22
CA ASN A 36 5.46 -3.44 -6.00
C ASN A 36 5.96 -2.13 -5.37
N ILE A 37 6.13 -1.10 -6.18
CA ILE A 37 6.52 0.24 -5.71
C ILE A 37 5.59 0.79 -4.61
N GLY A 38 4.35 0.26 -4.51
CA GLY A 38 3.42 0.59 -3.43
C GLY A 38 3.96 0.31 -2.03
N ASP A 39 4.86 -0.65 -1.89
CA ASP A 39 5.53 -0.93 -0.62
C ASP A 39 6.56 0.16 -0.27
N ALA A 40 7.24 0.70 -1.28
CA ALA A 40 8.12 1.86 -1.10
C ALA A 40 7.34 3.13 -0.72
N PHE A 41 6.10 3.30 -1.21
CA PHE A 41 5.24 4.41 -0.78
C PHE A 41 4.97 4.36 0.73
N VAL A 42 4.66 3.18 1.26
CA VAL A 42 4.43 3.00 2.70
C VAL A 42 5.68 3.32 3.49
N PHE A 43 6.81 2.80 3.05
CA PHE A 43 8.09 2.95 3.72
C PHE A 43 8.53 4.42 3.79
N GLU A 44 8.63 5.08 2.64
CA GLU A 44 9.00 6.49 2.58
C GLU A 44 8.01 7.37 3.39
N SER A 45 6.72 7.05 3.33
CA SER A 45 5.72 7.80 4.07
C SER A 45 5.88 7.65 5.59
N SER A 46 6.23 6.46 6.07
CA SER A 46 6.55 6.26 7.50
C SER A 46 7.70 7.16 7.93
N LEU A 47 8.78 7.21 7.14
CA LEU A 47 9.94 8.06 7.43
C LEU A 47 9.61 9.55 7.35
N LYS A 48 8.76 9.97 6.41
CA LYS A 48 8.33 11.38 6.29
C LYS A 48 7.56 11.88 7.51
N LEU A 49 6.88 11.00 8.24
CA LEU A 49 6.12 11.36 9.44
C LEU A 49 7.00 11.47 10.70
N MET A 50 8.21 10.93 10.69
CA MET A 50 9.08 10.84 11.85
C MET A 50 10.21 11.86 11.84
N ASN A 51 10.69 12.23 13.04
CA ASN A 51 11.97 12.88 13.26
C ASN A 51 13.00 11.82 13.65
N TYR A 52 14.05 11.67 12.85
CA TYR A 52 15.15 10.74 13.16
C TYR A 52 16.49 11.37 12.77
N GLU A 53 17.53 10.98 13.49
CA GLU A 53 18.91 11.39 13.22
C GLU A 53 19.55 10.45 12.22
N LYS A 54 19.27 9.15 12.38
CA LYS A 54 19.84 8.08 11.56
C LYS A 54 18.80 7.00 11.34
N ALA A 55 18.69 6.52 10.11
CA ALA A 55 17.95 5.32 9.79
C ALA A 55 18.87 4.34 9.04
N SER A 56 18.76 3.05 9.35
CA SER A 56 19.53 1.99 8.70
C SER A 56 18.66 0.74 8.54
N GLU A 57 18.98 -0.05 7.52
CA GLU A 57 18.31 -1.34 7.29
C GLU A 57 18.64 -2.34 8.42
N LEU A 58 17.63 -3.08 8.89
CA LEU A 58 17.79 -4.28 9.69
C LEU A 58 17.54 -5.49 8.77
N PRO A 59 18.56 -6.08 8.17
CA PRO A 59 18.39 -7.33 7.43
C PRO A 59 18.03 -8.48 8.38
N ILE A 60 17.09 -9.33 7.96
CA ILE A 60 16.55 -10.43 8.78
C ILE A 60 17.37 -11.70 8.58
N THR A 61 18.20 -11.78 7.55
CA THR A 61 18.99 -12.95 7.19
C THR A 61 20.48 -12.66 7.22
N ASN A 62 21.27 -13.67 7.62
CA ASN A 62 22.75 -13.64 7.60
C ASN A 62 23.44 -12.67 8.58
N PHE A 63 22.88 -12.48 9.78
CA PHE A 63 23.55 -11.73 10.85
C PHE A 63 24.41 -12.58 11.75
N SER A 64 25.61 -12.07 12.05
CA SER A 64 26.32 -12.55 13.21
C SER A 64 25.70 -12.01 14.49
N PRO A 65 25.76 -12.78 15.60
CA PRO A 65 25.31 -12.30 16.91
C PRO A 65 25.92 -10.96 17.32
N GLU A 66 27.21 -10.77 17.02
CA GLU A 66 27.95 -9.53 17.36
C GLU A 66 27.40 -8.33 16.63
N LYS A 67 26.97 -8.50 15.36
CA LYS A 67 26.36 -7.43 14.59
C LYS A 67 25.00 -7.01 15.16
N ILE A 68 24.21 -7.96 15.64
CA ILE A 68 22.92 -7.65 16.30
C ILE A 68 23.16 -6.89 17.61
N ASP A 69 24.17 -7.29 18.41
CA ASP A 69 24.51 -6.60 19.66
C ASP A 69 24.98 -5.15 19.37
N GLN A 70 25.80 -4.95 18.34
CA GLN A 70 26.21 -3.61 17.91
C GLN A 70 24.99 -2.76 17.52
N LEU A 71 24.06 -3.30 16.73
CA LEU A 71 22.85 -2.58 16.34
C LEU A 71 21.97 -2.21 17.55
N ARG A 72 21.87 -3.09 18.54
CA ARG A 72 21.14 -2.81 19.79
C ARG A 72 21.72 -1.60 20.54
N GLU A 73 23.02 -1.40 20.54
CA GLU A 73 23.68 -0.28 21.20
C GLU A 73 23.60 1.02 20.39
N GLU A 74 23.53 0.90 19.06
CA GLU A 74 23.52 2.04 18.15
C GLU A 74 22.14 2.63 17.88
N TYR A 75 21.04 1.87 18.08
CA TYR A 75 19.68 2.26 17.68
C TYR A 75 18.70 2.23 18.83
N ASP A 76 17.64 3.00 18.70
CA ASP A 76 16.66 3.20 19.78
C ASP A 76 15.41 2.33 19.57
N TYR A 77 15.01 2.05 18.33
CA TYR A 77 13.87 1.19 17.97
C TYR A 77 13.96 0.65 16.53
N VAL A 78 13.10 -0.32 16.25
CA VAL A 78 12.89 -0.89 14.91
C VAL A 78 11.58 -0.38 14.34
N ILE A 79 11.56 0.03 13.08
CA ILE A 79 10.35 0.30 12.32
C ILE A 79 10.02 -0.92 11.48
N LEU A 80 8.83 -1.48 11.67
CA LEU A 80 8.21 -2.41 10.75
C LEU A 80 7.22 -1.63 9.88
N ARG A 81 7.56 -1.40 8.61
CA ARG A 81 6.63 -0.73 7.70
C ARG A 81 5.34 -1.53 7.52
N GLY A 82 4.22 -0.85 7.28
CA GLY A 82 2.96 -1.51 7.01
C GLY A 82 2.97 -2.34 5.72
N SER A 83 2.58 -3.60 5.82
CA SER A 83 2.30 -4.49 4.68
C SER A 83 1.39 -5.63 5.12
N ASN A 84 1.11 -6.59 4.21
CA ASN A 84 0.19 -7.71 4.46
C ASN A 84 0.89 -8.86 5.21
N TYR A 85 1.55 -8.57 6.30
CA TYR A 85 2.34 -9.55 7.05
C TYR A 85 1.50 -10.57 7.82
N ILE A 86 0.18 -10.34 7.93
CA ILE A 86 -0.74 -11.23 8.63
C ILE A 86 -1.51 -12.04 7.59
N ASN A 87 -0.89 -13.12 7.12
CA ASN A 87 -1.46 -14.05 6.15
C ASN A 87 -0.94 -15.46 6.37
N LYS A 88 -1.60 -16.46 5.77
CA LYS A 88 -1.30 -17.89 5.97
C LYS A 88 0.08 -18.32 5.43
N ASP A 89 0.61 -17.60 4.44
CA ASP A 89 1.83 -17.97 3.72
C ASP A 89 3.08 -17.27 4.28
N MET A 90 2.90 -16.38 5.28
CA MET A 90 4.00 -15.63 5.87
C MET A 90 4.89 -16.49 6.75
N ASN A 91 6.20 -16.44 6.53
CA ASN A 91 7.20 -17.13 7.31
C ASN A 91 8.14 -16.15 8.01
N TRP A 92 8.12 -16.17 9.35
CA TRP A 92 8.92 -15.31 10.21
C TRP A 92 10.01 -16.05 10.98
N ARG A 93 10.30 -17.30 10.62
CA ARG A 93 11.23 -18.15 11.38
C ARG A 93 12.59 -17.49 11.60
N ASP A 94 13.16 -16.89 10.55
CA ASP A 94 14.50 -16.27 10.61
C ASP A 94 14.48 -14.91 11.36
N THR A 95 13.33 -14.30 11.51
CA THR A 95 13.16 -13.02 12.24
C THR A 95 13.19 -13.22 13.75
N ILE A 96 12.69 -14.36 14.25
CA ILE A 96 12.58 -14.64 15.69
C ILE A 96 13.91 -14.47 16.42
N PRO A 97 15.01 -15.17 16.05
CA PRO A 97 16.27 -15.06 16.76
C PRO A 97 16.88 -13.65 16.70
N VAL A 98 16.62 -12.92 15.60
CA VAL A 98 17.08 -11.53 15.45
C VAL A 98 16.40 -10.63 16.48
N LEU A 99 15.05 -10.64 16.53
CA LEU A 99 14.29 -9.81 17.45
C LEU A 99 14.55 -10.19 18.91
N GLN A 100 14.65 -11.48 19.23
CA GLN A 100 14.97 -11.96 20.58
C GLN A 100 16.32 -11.45 21.10
N ARG A 101 17.31 -11.32 20.22
CA ARG A 101 18.62 -10.78 20.59
C ARG A 101 18.66 -9.26 20.58
N LEU A 102 18.02 -8.62 19.60
CA LEU A 102 18.03 -7.18 19.41
C LEU A 102 17.35 -6.45 20.58
N LYS A 103 16.20 -6.95 21.04
CA LYS A 103 15.46 -6.43 22.21
C LYS A 103 15.11 -4.93 22.14
N LEU A 104 15.00 -4.38 20.95
CA LEU A 104 14.51 -3.03 20.73
C LEU A 104 12.98 -3.04 20.52
N PRO A 105 12.26 -1.97 20.88
CA PRO A 105 10.85 -1.83 20.51
C PRO A 105 10.67 -1.92 18.99
N VAL A 106 9.61 -2.61 18.53
CA VAL A 106 9.28 -2.75 17.12
C VAL A 106 8.00 -1.99 16.81
N ILE A 107 8.17 -0.80 16.24
CA ILE A 107 7.06 0.09 15.88
C ILE A 107 6.42 -0.39 14.57
N ALA A 108 5.24 -0.98 14.66
CA ALA A 108 4.51 -1.49 13.50
C ALA A 108 3.59 -0.42 12.90
N PHE A 109 3.93 0.07 11.70
CA PHE A 109 3.22 1.15 11.01
C PHE A 109 2.13 0.64 10.07
N GLY A 110 0.96 0.26 10.60
CA GLY A 110 -0.16 -0.12 9.78
C GLY A 110 0.00 -1.50 9.14
N VAL A 111 0.41 -2.50 9.90
CA VAL A 111 0.40 -3.89 9.46
C VAL A 111 -1.03 -4.34 9.13
N GLY A 112 -1.17 -5.28 8.21
CA GLY A 112 -2.48 -5.69 7.71
C GLY A 112 -2.63 -7.18 7.52
N ALA A 113 -3.87 -7.65 7.72
CA ALA A 113 -4.30 -8.98 7.37
C ALA A 113 -4.69 -9.09 5.89
N GLN A 114 -4.49 -10.24 5.28
CA GLN A 114 -4.87 -10.50 3.89
C GLN A 114 -5.42 -11.91 3.71
N ALA A 115 -6.62 -11.98 3.16
CA ALA A 115 -7.27 -13.18 2.67
C ALA A 115 -8.16 -12.82 1.46
N PRO A 116 -8.51 -13.77 0.57
CA PRO A 116 -9.43 -13.52 -0.56
C PRO A 116 -10.79 -13.01 -0.09
N VAL A 117 -11.25 -13.58 1.02
CA VAL A 117 -12.51 -13.21 1.70
C VAL A 117 -12.22 -13.04 3.19
N ARG A 118 -12.94 -12.16 3.88
CA ARG A 118 -12.85 -12.03 5.34
C ARG A 118 -13.26 -13.32 6.02
N GLY A 119 -12.49 -13.71 7.00
CA GLY A 119 -12.68 -14.90 7.80
C GLY A 119 -11.50 -15.16 8.72
N GLU A 120 -11.50 -16.32 9.38
CA GLU A 120 -10.37 -16.75 10.19
C GLU A 120 -9.14 -16.99 9.30
N ILE A 121 -8.00 -16.45 9.72
CA ILE A 121 -6.70 -16.69 9.06
C ILE A 121 -5.89 -17.65 9.93
N GLN A 122 -5.55 -18.80 9.37
CA GLN A 122 -4.65 -19.74 10.02
C GLN A 122 -3.22 -19.22 9.92
N LEU A 123 -2.71 -18.65 11.01
CA LEU A 123 -1.34 -18.17 11.11
C LEU A 123 -0.41 -19.26 11.63
N SER A 124 0.82 -19.30 11.10
CA SER A 124 1.88 -20.16 11.65
C SER A 124 2.23 -19.73 13.09
N GLU A 125 2.77 -20.66 13.88
CA GLU A 125 3.20 -20.34 15.25
C GLU A 125 4.36 -19.35 15.26
N GLU A 126 5.21 -19.36 14.25
CA GLU A 126 6.28 -18.37 14.06
C GLU A 126 5.72 -16.98 13.83
N THR A 127 4.69 -16.85 12.97
CA THR A 127 4.00 -15.56 12.74
C THR A 127 3.35 -15.06 14.02
N LYS A 128 2.63 -15.91 14.76
CA LYS A 128 2.04 -15.55 16.06
C LYS A 128 3.10 -15.12 17.08
N ALA A 129 4.25 -15.82 17.12
CA ALA A 129 5.34 -15.48 18.01
C ALA A 129 5.93 -14.10 17.74
N VAL A 130 6.20 -13.78 16.46
CA VAL A 130 6.72 -12.45 16.07
C VAL A 130 5.69 -11.36 16.36
N LEU A 131 4.42 -11.56 16.06
CA LEU A 131 3.36 -10.58 16.37
C LEU A 131 3.25 -10.31 17.88
N ARG A 132 3.37 -11.33 18.73
CA ARG A 132 3.42 -11.17 20.18
C ARG A 132 4.67 -10.41 20.63
N MET A 133 5.84 -10.73 20.08
CA MET A 133 7.08 -9.99 20.37
C MET A 133 6.96 -8.51 20.04
N ILE A 134 6.32 -8.17 18.91
CA ILE A 134 6.03 -6.78 18.53
C ILE A 134 5.10 -6.14 19.57
N ALA A 135 4.00 -6.80 19.89
CA ALA A 135 3.01 -6.29 20.84
C ALA A 135 3.59 -6.09 22.25
N ASP A 136 4.42 -7.02 22.73
CA ASP A 136 5.06 -6.98 24.05
C ASP A 136 6.15 -5.90 24.12
N SER A 137 6.69 -5.46 23.00
CA SER A 137 7.77 -4.47 22.93
C SER A 137 7.29 -3.02 22.80
N THR A 138 5.98 -2.79 22.60
CA THR A 138 5.39 -1.47 22.33
C THR A 138 4.12 -1.23 23.14
N VAL A 139 3.73 0.04 23.28
CA VAL A 139 2.46 0.40 23.96
C VAL A 139 1.26 -0.07 23.10
N SER A 140 1.35 0.10 21.80
CA SER A 140 0.34 -0.38 20.86
C SER A 140 0.94 -0.83 19.53
N VAL A 141 0.24 -1.76 18.88
CA VAL A 141 0.52 -2.22 17.51
C VAL A 141 -0.37 -1.44 16.54
N GLY A 142 0.24 -0.72 15.61
CA GLY A 142 -0.49 0.03 14.60
C GLY A 142 -0.99 -0.87 13.46
N VAL A 143 -2.30 -0.93 13.26
CA VAL A 143 -2.95 -1.76 12.22
C VAL A 143 -3.74 -0.94 11.23
N ARG A 144 -4.02 -1.52 10.06
CA ARG A 144 -4.73 -0.87 8.97
C ARG A 144 -6.19 -0.59 9.24
N GLY A 145 -6.87 -1.51 9.94
CA GLY A 145 -8.31 -1.40 10.14
C GLY A 145 -8.86 -2.46 11.09
N ALA A 146 -10.18 -2.50 11.18
CA ALA A 146 -10.90 -3.32 12.14
C ALA A 146 -10.74 -4.83 11.91
N TYR A 147 -10.67 -5.28 10.67
CA TYR A 147 -10.47 -6.70 10.38
C TYR A 147 -9.09 -7.19 10.88
N THR A 148 -8.04 -6.42 10.63
CA THR A 148 -6.71 -6.74 11.15
C THR A 148 -6.67 -6.71 12.67
N ALA A 149 -7.32 -5.72 13.30
CA ALA A 149 -7.44 -5.66 14.75
C ALA A 149 -8.12 -6.91 15.32
N GLN A 150 -9.20 -7.36 14.71
CA GLN A 150 -9.90 -8.59 15.12
C GLN A 150 -8.98 -9.81 15.02
N VAL A 151 -8.26 -10.00 13.90
CA VAL A 151 -7.32 -11.12 13.73
C VAL A 151 -6.23 -11.13 14.82
N LEU A 152 -5.72 -9.97 15.23
CA LEU A 152 -4.77 -9.88 16.33
C LEU A 152 -5.41 -10.18 17.69
N ASN A 153 -6.63 -9.68 17.93
CA ASN A 153 -7.37 -9.99 19.16
C ASN A 153 -7.64 -11.49 19.32
N ASP A 154 -7.95 -12.19 18.24
CA ASP A 154 -8.22 -13.63 18.22
C ASP A 154 -6.99 -14.48 18.62
N ILE A 155 -5.78 -13.95 18.43
CA ILE A 155 -4.54 -14.59 18.90
C ILE A 155 -4.03 -14.03 20.23
N GLY A 156 -4.85 -13.23 20.93
CA GLY A 156 -4.60 -12.72 22.29
C GLY A 156 -3.84 -11.40 22.37
N ILE A 157 -3.62 -10.68 21.26
CA ILE A 157 -3.01 -9.35 21.21
C ILE A 157 -4.11 -8.28 21.32
N GLN A 158 -4.15 -7.56 22.45
CA GLN A 158 -5.22 -6.59 22.76
C GLN A 158 -4.77 -5.12 22.62
N ASN A 159 -3.48 -4.83 22.69
CA ASN A 159 -2.92 -3.49 22.57
C ASN A 159 -2.79 -3.07 21.09
N VAL A 160 -3.93 -2.98 20.40
CA VAL A 160 -4.01 -2.69 18.97
C VAL A 160 -4.62 -1.31 18.77
N ARG A 161 -4.03 -0.50 17.86
CA ARG A 161 -4.56 0.80 17.44
C ARG A 161 -4.78 0.82 15.94
N ILE A 162 -5.97 1.23 15.51
CA ILE A 162 -6.29 1.38 14.08
C ILE A 162 -5.76 2.74 13.60
N ILE A 163 -4.69 2.70 12.83
CA ILE A 163 -3.97 3.89 12.35
C ILE A 163 -4.02 4.04 10.83
N GLY A 164 -4.63 3.09 10.13
CA GLY A 164 -4.62 3.09 8.67
C GLY A 164 -3.24 2.82 8.08
N CYS A 165 -2.85 3.62 7.11
CA CYS A 165 -1.58 3.50 6.40
C CYS A 165 -0.85 4.84 6.35
N PRO A 166 0.46 4.90 6.64
CA PRO A 166 1.24 6.15 6.60
C PRO A 166 1.21 6.85 5.24
N THR A 167 0.98 6.12 4.13
CA THR A 167 0.86 6.73 2.80
C THR A 167 -0.26 7.77 2.73
N ALA A 168 -1.35 7.60 3.48
CA ALA A 168 -2.45 8.56 3.53
C ALA A 168 -2.02 9.93 4.12
N PHE A 169 -0.98 9.93 4.94
CA PHE A 169 -0.53 11.11 5.70
C PHE A 169 0.80 11.68 5.20
N ARG A 170 1.35 11.16 4.09
CA ARG A 170 2.70 11.50 3.59
C ARG A 170 2.96 12.99 3.37
N ARG A 171 1.92 13.78 3.13
CA ARG A 171 2.01 15.25 2.99
C ARG A 171 2.00 15.97 4.34
N ASN A 172 1.73 15.25 5.43
CA ASN A 172 1.62 15.78 6.78
C ASN A 172 0.78 17.08 6.87
N ASN A 173 -0.33 17.12 6.16
CA ASN A 173 -1.20 18.29 6.07
C ASN A 173 -2.57 17.96 6.67
N GLN A 174 -2.77 18.27 7.96
CA GLN A 174 -4.03 18.02 8.66
C GLN A 174 -5.26 18.71 8.05
N HIS A 175 -5.06 19.69 7.16
CA HIS A 175 -6.12 20.40 6.46
C HIS A 175 -6.43 19.81 5.09
N LEU A 176 -5.84 18.67 4.74
CA LEU A 176 -6.13 17.99 3.49
C LEU A 176 -7.63 17.69 3.38
N ARG A 177 -8.20 18.06 2.25
CA ARG A 177 -9.62 17.79 1.93
C ARG A 177 -9.74 17.51 0.44
N ILE A 178 -10.47 16.44 0.13
CA ILE A 178 -10.86 16.15 -1.25
C ILE A 178 -12.09 17.02 -1.59
N LYS A 179 -11.97 17.78 -2.67
CA LYS A 179 -13.06 18.53 -3.28
C LYS A 179 -13.21 18.09 -4.72
N LEU A 180 -14.41 17.71 -5.13
CA LEU A 180 -14.68 17.31 -6.49
C LEU A 180 -14.83 18.53 -7.40
N PRO A 181 -14.13 18.58 -8.55
CA PRO A 181 -14.50 19.49 -9.61
C PRO A 181 -15.81 19.01 -10.29
N PRO A 182 -16.46 19.87 -11.09
CA PRO A 182 -17.51 19.39 -12.00
C PRO A 182 -16.98 18.25 -12.88
N LEU A 183 -17.78 17.20 -13.07
CA LEU A 183 -17.32 16.00 -13.78
C LEU A 183 -16.94 16.31 -15.24
N GLU A 184 -17.59 17.29 -15.85
CA GLU A 184 -17.32 17.78 -17.20
C GLU A 184 -15.97 18.49 -17.35
N GLU A 185 -15.35 18.92 -16.25
CA GLU A 185 -14.01 19.53 -16.25
C GLU A 185 -12.90 18.48 -16.06
N VAL A 186 -13.25 17.22 -15.77
CA VAL A 186 -12.28 16.14 -15.65
C VAL A 186 -11.86 15.68 -17.04
N SER A 187 -10.56 15.70 -17.29
CA SER A 187 -9.96 15.25 -18.54
C SER A 187 -8.82 14.25 -18.35
N GLN A 188 -8.02 14.39 -17.29
CA GLN A 188 -6.84 13.56 -17.01
C GLN A 188 -7.17 12.55 -15.92
N VAL A 189 -7.14 11.27 -16.25
CA VAL A 189 -7.51 10.18 -15.34
C VAL A 189 -6.42 9.12 -15.26
N GLY A 190 -5.94 8.86 -14.05
CA GLY A 190 -5.05 7.75 -13.75
C GLY A 190 -5.83 6.46 -13.44
N VAL A 191 -5.61 5.40 -14.18
CA VAL A 191 -6.17 4.08 -13.89
C VAL A 191 -5.07 3.19 -13.33
N THR A 192 -5.18 2.82 -12.05
CA THR A 192 -4.21 1.93 -11.42
C THR A 192 -4.50 0.49 -11.80
N VAL A 193 -3.53 -0.14 -12.48
CA VAL A 193 -3.70 -1.48 -13.03
C VAL A 193 -3.03 -2.55 -12.17
N ARG A 194 -3.69 -3.70 -12.04
CA ARG A 194 -3.16 -4.91 -11.43
C ARG A 194 -3.67 -6.13 -12.18
N ARG A 195 -2.97 -6.49 -13.23
CA ARG A 195 -3.31 -7.63 -14.06
C ARG A 195 -3.01 -8.98 -13.38
N GLU A 196 -1.88 -9.06 -12.69
CA GLU A 196 -1.51 -10.29 -12.00
C GLU A 196 -2.44 -10.55 -10.82
N VAL A 197 -3.13 -11.67 -10.90
CA VAL A 197 -4.10 -12.14 -9.93
C VAL A 197 -3.98 -13.64 -9.73
N SER A 198 -4.33 -14.11 -8.54
CA SER A 198 -4.38 -15.52 -8.19
C SER A 198 -5.55 -15.80 -7.24
N PRO A 199 -5.95 -17.05 -7.05
CA PRO A 199 -6.98 -17.42 -6.07
C PRO A 199 -6.65 -17.02 -4.61
N ALA A 200 -5.39 -16.69 -4.31
CA ALA A 200 -4.99 -16.16 -3.01
C ALA A 200 -5.44 -14.70 -2.80
N TYR A 201 -5.83 -13.99 -3.85
CA TYR A 201 -6.19 -12.57 -3.82
C TYR A 201 -7.61 -12.29 -4.30
N ALA A 202 -8.17 -13.13 -5.18
CA ALA A 202 -9.50 -12.90 -5.74
C ALA A 202 -10.28 -14.21 -5.76
N GLN A 203 -11.54 -14.13 -5.37
CA GLN A 203 -12.43 -15.31 -5.33
C GLN A 203 -12.87 -15.76 -6.74
N ASP A 204 -12.94 -14.86 -7.70
CA ASP A 204 -13.29 -15.11 -9.10
C ASP A 204 -12.34 -14.33 -10.02
N ILE A 205 -11.47 -15.07 -10.71
CA ILE A 205 -10.43 -14.48 -11.58
C ILE A 205 -11.03 -13.93 -12.88
N GLU A 206 -12.03 -14.61 -13.44
CA GLU A 206 -12.70 -14.17 -14.66
C GLU A 206 -13.41 -12.84 -14.43
N GLN A 207 -14.25 -12.76 -13.39
CA GLN A 207 -14.96 -11.53 -13.05
C GLN A 207 -13.99 -10.40 -12.71
N TYR A 208 -12.93 -10.69 -11.96
CA TYR A 208 -11.88 -9.72 -11.62
C TYR A 208 -11.25 -9.10 -12.88
N LEU A 209 -10.80 -9.92 -13.82
CA LEU A 209 -10.11 -9.46 -15.04
C LEU A 209 -11.08 -8.79 -16.01
N THR A 210 -12.28 -9.32 -16.17
CA THR A 210 -13.32 -8.73 -17.03
C THR A 210 -13.73 -7.35 -16.51
N ARG A 211 -13.99 -7.20 -15.21
CA ARG A 211 -14.32 -5.90 -14.62
C ARG A 211 -13.16 -4.90 -14.73
N HIS A 212 -11.93 -5.40 -14.67
CA HIS A 212 -10.75 -4.55 -14.84
C HIS A 212 -10.64 -4.03 -16.27
N ARG A 213 -10.83 -4.90 -17.28
CA ARG A 213 -10.92 -4.50 -18.69
C ARG A 213 -12.02 -3.48 -18.90
N ASP A 214 -13.22 -3.74 -18.41
CA ASP A 214 -14.39 -2.88 -18.58
C ASP A 214 -14.15 -1.47 -17.95
N LEU A 215 -13.46 -1.41 -16.80
CA LEU A 215 -13.03 -0.14 -16.22
C LEU A 215 -12.16 0.65 -17.18
N ILE A 216 -11.09 0.01 -17.72
CA ILE A 216 -10.15 0.67 -18.61
C ILE A 216 -10.88 1.18 -19.87
N HIS A 217 -11.72 0.37 -20.48
CA HIS A 217 -12.53 0.75 -21.64
C HIS A 217 -13.46 1.95 -21.34
N THR A 218 -14.16 1.88 -20.21
CA THR A 218 -15.09 2.94 -19.80
C THR A 218 -14.35 4.28 -19.60
N MET A 219 -13.20 4.25 -18.97
CA MET A 219 -12.42 5.47 -18.71
C MET A 219 -11.79 5.99 -20.01
N ALA A 220 -11.19 5.12 -20.83
CA ALA A 220 -10.54 5.52 -22.08
C ALA A 220 -11.51 6.06 -23.13
N ALA A 221 -12.78 5.67 -23.08
CA ALA A 221 -13.81 6.22 -23.96
C ALA A 221 -14.18 7.68 -23.65
N ARG A 222 -13.85 8.18 -22.45
CA ARG A 222 -14.28 9.51 -21.99
C ARG A 222 -13.13 10.47 -21.66
N PHE A 223 -11.97 9.95 -21.25
CA PHE A 223 -10.90 10.73 -20.68
C PHE A 223 -9.56 10.43 -21.32
N ASP A 224 -8.61 11.32 -21.15
CA ASP A 224 -7.20 11.06 -21.43
C ASP A 224 -6.64 10.22 -20.27
N VAL A 225 -6.48 8.90 -20.53
CA VAL A 225 -6.13 7.92 -19.51
C VAL A 225 -4.64 7.65 -19.49
N THR A 226 -4.07 7.62 -18.27
CA THR A 226 -2.75 7.03 -18.01
C THR A 226 -2.95 5.73 -17.22
N LEU A 227 -2.45 4.61 -17.75
CA LEU A 227 -2.41 3.33 -17.03
C LEU A 227 -1.21 3.30 -16.08
N MET A 228 -1.46 3.19 -14.79
CA MET A 228 -0.46 3.31 -13.73
C MET A 228 -0.14 1.94 -13.15
N ALA A 229 0.96 1.33 -13.60
CA ALA A 229 1.47 0.05 -13.11
C ALA A 229 2.29 0.22 -11.82
N GLN A 230 2.43 -0.86 -11.04
CA GLN A 230 3.21 -0.84 -9.80
C GLN A 230 4.25 -1.94 -9.67
N GLY A 231 4.38 -2.87 -10.62
CA GLY A 231 5.41 -3.88 -10.43
C GLY A 231 5.49 -5.03 -11.41
N GLU A 232 4.49 -5.23 -12.24
CA GLU A 232 4.46 -6.34 -13.19
C GLU A 232 5.55 -6.19 -14.26
N ILE A 233 6.13 -7.31 -14.65
CA ILE A 233 7.30 -7.36 -15.54
C ILE A 233 6.94 -6.86 -16.94
N GLU A 234 5.81 -7.30 -17.50
CA GLU A 234 5.37 -6.90 -18.82
C GLU A 234 5.10 -5.39 -18.89
N GLU A 235 4.45 -4.83 -17.86
CA GLU A 235 4.19 -3.39 -17.76
C GLU A 235 5.50 -2.59 -17.66
N LYS A 236 6.50 -3.08 -16.94
CA LYS A 236 7.82 -2.46 -16.89
C LYS A 236 8.53 -2.51 -18.23
N LYS A 237 8.46 -3.65 -18.94
CA LYS A 237 8.98 -3.78 -20.29
C LYS A 237 8.32 -2.79 -21.25
N MET A 238 7.01 -2.55 -21.11
CA MET A 238 6.31 -1.55 -21.93
C MET A 238 6.83 -0.12 -21.72
N VAL A 239 7.26 0.22 -20.49
CA VAL A 239 7.77 1.56 -20.18
C VAL A 239 9.25 1.68 -20.55
N PHE A 240 10.09 0.78 -20.09
CA PHE A 240 11.54 0.88 -20.11
C PHE A 240 12.24 -0.04 -21.13
N GLY A 241 11.52 -1.00 -21.67
CA GLY A 241 12.09 -2.02 -22.54
C GLY A 241 12.52 -1.50 -23.90
N THR A 242 13.44 -2.23 -24.55
CA THR A 242 13.75 -2.07 -25.96
C THR A 242 12.51 -2.42 -26.82
N ALA A 243 12.53 -2.08 -28.09
CA ALA A 243 11.44 -2.46 -29.01
C ALA A 243 11.16 -3.97 -29.00
N GLU A 244 12.20 -4.80 -28.98
CA GLU A 244 12.10 -6.26 -28.89
C GLU A 244 11.45 -6.70 -27.57
N GLN A 245 11.88 -6.17 -26.43
CA GLN A 245 11.30 -6.47 -25.12
C GLN A 245 9.83 -6.06 -25.00
N LYS A 246 9.43 -4.96 -25.65
CA LYS A 246 8.02 -4.54 -25.72
C LYS A 246 7.17 -5.53 -26.51
N GLU A 247 7.66 -6.01 -27.67
CA GLU A 247 6.95 -7.02 -28.45
C GLU A 247 6.87 -8.37 -27.72
N GLU A 248 7.95 -8.77 -27.01
CA GLU A 248 7.92 -9.94 -26.14
C GLU A 248 6.84 -9.81 -25.04
N ALA A 249 6.74 -8.64 -24.40
CA ALA A 249 5.73 -8.39 -23.37
C ALA A 249 4.31 -8.48 -23.95
N ILE A 250 4.05 -7.89 -25.11
CA ILE A 250 2.76 -7.98 -25.80
C ILE A 250 2.44 -9.44 -26.17
N ALA A 251 3.40 -10.18 -26.72
CA ALA A 251 3.21 -11.59 -27.05
C ALA A 251 2.89 -12.42 -25.80
N ALA A 252 3.57 -12.17 -24.69
CA ALA A 252 3.29 -12.83 -23.41
C ALA A 252 1.86 -12.51 -22.91
N LEU A 253 1.43 -11.26 -22.97
CA LEU A 253 0.09 -10.84 -22.56
C LEU A 253 -1.01 -11.46 -23.43
N ARG A 254 -0.79 -11.58 -24.74
CA ARG A 254 -1.72 -12.20 -25.68
C ARG A 254 -1.82 -13.72 -25.56
N THR A 255 -0.84 -14.37 -24.95
CA THR A 255 -0.79 -15.83 -24.82
C THR A 255 -1.03 -16.32 -23.39
N HIS A 256 -0.91 -15.44 -22.40
CA HIS A 256 -1.18 -15.80 -21.01
C HIS A 256 -2.66 -16.10 -20.81
N ARG A 257 -3.00 -17.34 -20.48
CA ARG A 257 -4.34 -17.92 -20.41
C ARG A 257 -5.42 -16.95 -19.90
N TRP A 258 -5.32 -16.49 -18.67
CA TRP A 258 -6.36 -15.65 -18.08
C TRP A 258 -6.32 -14.20 -18.59
N THR A 259 -5.14 -13.67 -18.84
CA THR A 259 -4.97 -12.33 -19.36
C THR A 259 -5.49 -12.24 -20.79
N ALA A 260 -5.16 -13.21 -21.65
CA ALA A 260 -5.60 -13.25 -23.03
C ALA A 260 -7.13 -13.43 -23.17
N ASP A 261 -7.71 -14.27 -22.30
CA ASP A 261 -9.13 -14.60 -22.40
C ASP A 261 -10.05 -13.47 -21.88
N TRP A 262 -9.64 -12.77 -20.79
CA TRP A 262 -10.57 -11.92 -20.03
C TRP A 262 -10.14 -10.46 -19.86
N TYR A 263 -8.90 -10.13 -20.19
CA TYR A 263 -8.37 -8.80 -19.92
C TYR A 263 -7.79 -8.09 -21.13
N PHE A 264 -6.89 -8.75 -21.88
CA PHE A 264 -6.01 -8.12 -22.88
C PHE A 264 -6.60 -8.20 -24.28
N ASP A 265 -7.05 -7.06 -24.80
CA ASP A 265 -7.58 -6.91 -26.15
C ASP A 265 -6.84 -5.78 -26.92
N ASP A 266 -7.25 -5.50 -28.15
CA ASP A 266 -6.60 -4.50 -29.02
C ASP A 266 -6.66 -3.09 -28.44
N THR A 267 -7.73 -2.74 -27.73
CA THR A 267 -7.85 -1.42 -27.07
C THR A 267 -6.85 -1.30 -25.93
N ILE A 268 -6.75 -2.32 -25.08
CA ILE A 268 -5.81 -2.34 -23.96
C ILE A 268 -4.38 -2.41 -24.50
N GLU A 269 -4.09 -3.18 -25.54
CA GLU A 269 -2.77 -3.18 -26.16
C GLU A 269 -2.36 -1.78 -26.63
N ASN A 270 -3.25 -1.06 -27.29
CA ASN A 270 -2.96 0.31 -27.73
C ASN A 270 -2.64 1.24 -26.54
N LEU A 271 -3.37 1.12 -25.45
CA LEU A 271 -3.10 1.87 -24.22
C LEU A 271 -1.77 1.46 -23.56
N TYR A 272 -1.45 0.17 -23.53
CA TYR A 272 -0.16 -0.34 -23.03
C TYR A 272 1.01 0.21 -23.85
N ARG A 273 0.88 0.32 -25.16
CA ARG A 273 1.91 0.86 -26.05
C ARG A 273 2.14 2.36 -25.86
N HIS A 274 1.10 3.13 -25.53
CA HIS A 274 1.15 4.59 -25.62
C HIS A 274 0.82 5.34 -24.33
N ARG A 275 0.22 4.68 -23.32
CA ARG A 275 -0.33 5.32 -22.12
C ARG A 275 0.08 4.64 -20.83
N MET A 276 1.03 3.71 -20.87
CA MET A 276 1.55 3.04 -19.69
C MET A 276 2.55 3.92 -18.94
N PHE A 277 2.41 3.97 -17.64
CA PHE A 277 3.37 4.58 -16.73
C PHE A 277 3.80 3.60 -15.65
N TYR A 278 5.07 3.61 -15.35
CA TYR A 278 5.70 3.01 -14.17
C TYR A 278 6.94 3.83 -13.80
N SER A 279 7.23 3.93 -12.52
CA SER A 279 8.53 4.37 -12.01
C SER A 279 8.87 3.56 -10.76
N ASP A 280 10.14 3.24 -10.55
CA ASP A 280 10.69 2.70 -9.31
C ASP A 280 11.22 3.81 -8.37
N VAL A 281 10.93 5.07 -8.70
CA VAL A 281 11.17 6.25 -7.86
C VAL A 281 9.84 6.80 -7.35
N VAL A 282 9.68 6.86 -6.04
CA VAL A 282 8.43 7.29 -5.40
C VAL A 282 8.05 8.73 -5.79
N ALA A 283 9.04 9.63 -5.87
CA ALA A 283 8.82 11.03 -6.24
C ALA A 283 8.25 11.19 -7.65
N ASP A 284 8.75 10.41 -8.62
CA ASP A 284 8.26 10.46 -10.01
C ASP A 284 6.82 9.97 -10.10
N TYR A 285 6.50 8.89 -9.35
CA TYR A 285 5.14 8.37 -9.29
C TYR A 285 4.18 9.40 -8.67
N GLU A 286 4.59 10.04 -7.58
CA GLU A 286 3.81 11.10 -6.93
C GLU A 286 3.64 12.32 -7.84
N GLU A 287 4.67 12.68 -8.62
CA GLU A 287 4.57 13.77 -9.61
C GLU A 287 3.53 13.47 -10.70
N LEU A 288 3.52 12.22 -11.22
CA LEU A 288 2.47 11.82 -12.17
C LEU A 288 1.08 11.89 -11.53
N VAL A 289 0.93 11.37 -10.32
CA VAL A 289 -0.36 11.39 -9.60
C VAL A 289 -0.90 12.83 -9.50
N ARG A 290 -0.05 13.81 -9.20
CA ARG A 290 -0.47 15.22 -9.08
C ARG A 290 -0.93 15.85 -10.40
N LYS A 291 -0.61 15.23 -11.53
CA LYS A 291 -1.09 15.67 -12.86
C LYS A 291 -2.48 15.11 -13.17
N GLN A 292 -2.98 14.17 -12.37
CA GLN A 292 -4.30 13.59 -12.56
C GLN A 292 -5.37 14.41 -11.84
N GLN A 293 -6.60 14.37 -12.37
CA GLN A 293 -7.78 14.98 -11.74
C GLN A 293 -8.65 13.91 -11.03
N LEU A 294 -8.45 12.64 -11.39
CA LEU A 294 -9.05 11.47 -10.76
C LEU A 294 -8.05 10.31 -10.87
N VAL A 295 -7.92 9.53 -9.82
CA VAL A 295 -7.20 8.24 -9.87
C VAL A 295 -8.15 7.15 -9.37
N LEU A 296 -8.28 6.05 -10.10
CA LEU A 296 -9.14 4.95 -9.66
C LEU A 296 -8.58 3.61 -10.10
N GLY A 297 -9.04 2.53 -9.48
CA GLY A 297 -8.69 1.17 -9.91
C GLY A 297 -8.22 0.25 -8.79
N TYR A 298 -7.34 -0.67 -9.15
CA TYR A 298 -7.07 -1.91 -8.41
C TYR A 298 -5.84 -1.85 -7.48
N ARG A 299 -5.01 -0.79 -7.58
CA ARG A 299 -3.81 -0.65 -6.75
C ARG A 299 -4.06 0.24 -5.55
N LEU A 300 -4.18 -0.39 -4.40
CA LEU A 300 -4.48 0.25 -3.12
C LEU A 300 -3.57 1.46 -2.84
N HIS A 301 -2.25 1.29 -2.89
CA HIS A 301 -1.33 2.36 -2.54
C HIS A 301 -1.21 3.43 -3.63
N GLY A 302 -1.42 3.11 -4.92
CA GLY A 302 -1.48 4.11 -5.98
C GLY A 302 -2.68 5.05 -5.82
N ASN A 303 -3.84 4.48 -5.47
CA ASN A 303 -5.04 5.24 -5.17
C ASN A 303 -4.87 6.05 -3.88
N LEU A 304 -4.24 5.48 -2.85
CA LEU A 304 -3.98 6.19 -1.59
C LEU A 304 -2.99 7.35 -1.78
N MET A 305 -2.01 7.21 -2.70
CA MET A 305 -1.11 8.29 -3.10
C MET A 305 -1.89 9.48 -3.67
N ALA A 306 -2.91 9.23 -4.48
CA ALA A 306 -3.78 10.26 -5.02
C ALA A 306 -4.53 11.00 -3.90
N LEU A 307 -5.21 10.25 -3.03
CA LEU A 307 -5.93 10.82 -1.88
C LEU A 307 -4.99 11.65 -0.98
N ALA A 308 -3.78 11.18 -0.73
CA ALA A 308 -2.78 11.89 0.07
C ALA A 308 -2.30 13.21 -0.57
N ASN A 309 -2.49 13.38 -1.87
CA ASN A 309 -2.19 14.60 -2.61
C ASN A 309 -3.43 15.47 -2.92
N GLY A 310 -4.58 15.15 -2.34
CA GLY A 310 -5.81 15.91 -2.57
C GLY A 310 -6.54 15.57 -3.86
N ILE A 311 -6.14 14.49 -4.54
CA ILE A 311 -6.76 14.03 -5.79
C ILE A 311 -7.86 13.00 -5.45
N PRO A 312 -9.09 13.19 -5.96
CA PRO A 312 -10.17 12.21 -5.77
C PRO A 312 -9.75 10.81 -6.21
N SER A 313 -10.15 9.79 -5.44
CA SER A 313 -9.88 8.41 -5.82
C SER A 313 -11.05 7.49 -5.47
N ILE A 314 -11.28 6.49 -6.33
CA ILE A 314 -12.32 5.47 -6.17
C ILE A 314 -11.60 4.11 -6.16
N TYR A 315 -11.83 3.31 -5.10
CA TYR A 315 -11.22 2.00 -4.98
C TYR A 315 -12.06 0.92 -5.66
N PHE A 316 -11.36 -0.02 -6.31
CA PHE A 316 -11.93 -1.28 -6.76
C PHE A 316 -11.54 -2.36 -5.76
N THR A 317 -12.48 -2.76 -4.92
CA THR A 317 -12.24 -3.73 -3.85
C THR A 317 -12.45 -5.16 -4.36
N TYR A 318 -11.54 -6.06 -4.01
CA TYR A 318 -11.54 -7.44 -4.49
C TYR A 318 -11.02 -8.46 -3.47
N ASP A 319 -10.48 -8.02 -2.35
CA ASP A 319 -10.00 -8.86 -1.25
C ASP A 319 -10.29 -8.20 0.12
N SER A 320 -10.05 -8.93 1.20
CA SER A 320 -10.26 -8.43 2.56
C SER A 320 -9.48 -7.15 2.84
N ARG A 321 -8.28 -7.02 2.27
CA ARG A 321 -7.39 -5.89 2.46
C ARG A 321 -7.92 -4.62 1.80
N THR A 322 -8.33 -4.70 0.54
CA THR A 322 -8.87 -3.53 -0.19
C THR A 322 -10.19 -3.07 0.41
N ALA A 323 -11.03 -4.00 0.84
CA ALA A 323 -12.27 -3.70 1.56
C ALA A 323 -11.99 -3.04 2.92
N GLU A 324 -11.04 -3.55 3.70
CA GLU A 324 -10.65 -2.96 4.99
C GLU A 324 -10.18 -1.50 4.85
N PHE A 325 -9.36 -1.21 3.83
CA PHE A 325 -8.93 0.17 3.57
C PHE A 325 -10.08 1.10 3.22
N ALA A 326 -10.97 0.66 2.32
CA ALA A 326 -12.13 1.43 1.94
C ALA A 326 -13.03 1.74 3.14
N GLU A 327 -13.19 0.79 4.04
CA GLU A 327 -13.98 0.98 5.26
C GLU A 327 -13.29 1.89 6.28
N THR A 328 -12.00 1.71 6.54
CA THR A 328 -11.23 2.49 7.51
C THR A 328 -11.28 3.98 7.18
N TYR A 329 -11.09 4.32 5.91
CA TYR A 329 -11.08 5.71 5.46
C TYR A 329 -12.41 6.19 4.87
N LYS A 330 -13.44 5.33 4.78
CA LYS A 330 -14.71 5.64 4.08
C LYS A 330 -14.47 6.09 2.63
N ILE A 331 -13.50 5.46 1.95
CA ILE A 331 -13.18 5.76 0.55
C ILE A 331 -14.33 5.29 -0.35
N PRO A 332 -14.79 6.11 -1.31
CA PRO A 332 -15.73 5.63 -2.33
C PRO A 332 -15.17 4.40 -3.03
N SER A 333 -15.90 3.29 -3.00
CA SER A 333 -15.39 2.03 -3.50
C SER A 333 -16.44 1.21 -4.22
N TYR A 334 -16.00 0.54 -5.30
CA TYR A 334 -16.78 -0.41 -6.07
C TYR A 334 -16.28 -1.83 -5.77
N ASP A 335 -17.20 -2.70 -5.37
CA ASP A 335 -16.90 -4.13 -5.22
C ASP A 335 -16.92 -4.81 -6.58
N VAL A 336 -15.77 -5.35 -7.02
CA VAL A 336 -15.63 -6.00 -8.34
C VAL A 336 -16.44 -7.28 -8.48
N PHE A 337 -16.86 -7.87 -7.36
CA PHE A 337 -17.69 -9.08 -7.32
C PHE A 337 -19.19 -8.78 -7.17
N SER A 338 -19.57 -7.50 -7.16
CA SER A 338 -20.97 -7.13 -7.17
C SER A 338 -21.65 -7.43 -8.52
N ASP A 339 -22.96 -7.65 -8.50
CA ASP A 339 -23.77 -7.81 -9.72
C ASP A 339 -23.95 -6.51 -10.51
N LYS A 340 -23.64 -5.36 -9.89
CA LYS A 340 -23.78 -4.04 -10.52
C LYS A 340 -22.58 -3.73 -11.39
N GLN A 341 -22.83 -3.08 -12.51
CA GLN A 341 -21.76 -2.48 -13.31
C GLN A 341 -21.28 -1.18 -12.69
N PHE A 342 -20.00 -0.90 -12.81
CA PHE A 342 -19.42 0.38 -12.39
C PHE A 342 -19.94 1.52 -13.29
N ARG A 343 -20.39 2.60 -12.64
CA ARG A 343 -20.72 3.86 -13.29
C ARG A 343 -20.07 4.98 -12.48
N LEU A 344 -19.27 5.80 -13.12
CA LEU A 344 -18.50 6.85 -12.44
C LEU A 344 -19.44 7.84 -11.72
N GLU A 345 -20.58 8.15 -12.32
CA GLU A 345 -21.57 9.08 -11.78
C GLU A 345 -22.11 8.66 -10.39
N ASP A 346 -22.18 7.36 -10.14
CA ASP A 346 -22.67 6.83 -8.84
C ASP A 346 -21.68 7.10 -7.70
N TYR A 347 -20.42 7.43 -8.03
CA TYR A 347 -19.32 7.70 -7.07
C TYR A 347 -18.83 9.14 -7.12
N TRP A 348 -19.28 9.96 -8.09
CA TRP A 348 -18.90 11.36 -8.24
C TRP A 348 -19.84 12.24 -7.43
N ASP A 349 -19.87 12.05 -6.12
CA ASP A 349 -20.73 12.73 -5.15
C ASP A 349 -19.86 13.27 -4.01
N GLN A 350 -19.87 14.59 -3.81
CA GLN A 350 -19.10 15.24 -2.76
C GLN A 350 -19.41 14.67 -1.36
N SER A 351 -20.65 14.25 -1.11
CA SER A 351 -21.03 13.67 0.19
C SER A 351 -20.27 12.39 0.56
N LEU A 352 -19.85 11.61 -0.44
CA LEU A 352 -19.00 10.44 -0.24
C LEU A 352 -17.58 10.87 0.17
N PHE A 353 -17.05 11.89 -0.47
CA PHE A 353 -15.72 12.42 -0.13
C PHE A 353 -15.72 13.22 1.18
N ASP A 354 -16.85 13.79 1.59
CA ASP A 354 -16.97 14.41 2.91
C ASP A 354 -16.90 13.35 4.04
N LYS A 355 -17.42 12.14 3.81
CA LYS A 355 -17.24 11.01 4.74
C LYS A 355 -15.76 10.60 4.79
N TYR A 356 -15.11 10.50 3.63
CA TYR A 356 -13.66 10.26 3.56
C TYR A 356 -12.87 11.33 4.29
N ASN A 357 -13.12 12.62 4.04
CA ASN A 357 -12.42 13.74 4.65
C ASN A 357 -12.48 13.70 6.18
N ARG A 358 -13.63 13.27 6.72
CA ARG A 358 -13.82 13.11 8.18
C ARG A 358 -13.03 11.92 8.70
N ALA A 359 -13.21 10.74 8.10
CA ALA A 359 -12.52 9.53 8.51
C ALA A 359 -10.99 9.66 8.36
N TRP A 360 -10.52 10.35 7.31
CA TRP A 360 -9.10 10.65 7.13
C TRP A 360 -8.55 11.49 8.30
N PHE A 361 -9.27 12.53 8.71
CA PHE A 361 -8.85 13.40 9.81
C PHE A 361 -8.83 12.66 11.16
N GLU A 362 -9.83 11.83 11.42
CA GLU A 362 -9.90 10.96 12.60
C GLU A 362 -8.71 9.99 12.62
N THR A 363 -8.44 9.33 11.49
CA THR A 363 -7.32 8.38 11.38
C THR A 363 -5.95 9.09 11.45
N TYR A 364 -5.85 10.34 10.99
CA TYR A 364 -4.64 11.16 11.19
C TYR A 364 -4.38 11.39 12.69
N ALA A 365 -5.40 11.69 13.47
CA ALA A 365 -5.27 11.85 14.92
C ALA A 365 -4.84 10.53 15.60
N GLU A 366 -5.40 9.40 15.17
CA GLU A 366 -4.99 8.07 15.68
C GLU A 366 -3.54 7.73 15.33
N MET A 367 -3.07 8.06 14.13
CA MET A 367 -1.67 7.89 13.74
C MET A 367 -0.75 8.75 14.61
N LYS A 368 -1.11 10.03 14.83
CA LYS A 368 -0.36 10.94 15.69
C LYS A 368 -0.23 10.38 17.10
N GLN A 369 -1.36 9.96 17.68
CA GLN A 369 -1.37 9.37 19.02
C GLN A 369 -0.56 8.07 19.11
N PHE A 370 -0.66 7.21 18.10
CA PHE A 370 0.14 5.98 18.01
C PHE A 370 1.65 6.27 18.09
N LEU A 371 2.11 7.30 17.38
CA LEU A 371 3.52 7.69 17.42
C LEU A 371 3.91 8.23 18.78
N ASP A 372 3.09 9.10 19.37
CA ASP A 372 3.35 9.72 20.67
C ASP A 372 3.40 8.67 21.81
N GLU A 373 2.41 7.78 21.88
CA GLU A 373 2.36 6.79 22.96
C GLU A 373 3.48 5.74 22.87
N ASN A 374 3.98 5.47 21.65
CA ASN A 374 5.14 4.59 21.45
C ASN A 374 6.49 5.34 21.55
N GLY A 375 6.48 6.63 21.95
CA GLY A 375 7.69 7.41 22.14
C GLY A 375 8.43 7.77 20.86
N VAL A 376 7.74 7.74 19.70
CA VAL A 376 8.32 8.09 18.40
C VAL A 376 8.23 9.59 18.18
N ASP A 377 9.38 10.25 18.15
CA ASP A 377 9.45 11.67 17.76
C ASP A 377 8.97 11.84 16.31
N ASN A 378 7.99 12.71 16.10
CA ASN A 378 7.29 12.81 14.83
C ASN A 378 6.98 14.26 14.44
N LYS A 379 6.69 14.45 13.14
CA LYS A 379 6.38 15.74 12.51
C LYS A 379 4.88 16.04 12.46
N MET A 380 4.04 15.11 12.91
CA MET A 380 2.60 15.28 12.81
C MET A 380 2.10 16.36 13.77
N THR A 381 1.12 17.12 13.33
CA THR A 381 0.53 18.21 14.12
C THR A 381 -0.62 17.69 14.97
N ASP A 382 -0.72 18.18 16.20
CA ASP A 382 -1.87 17.91 17.06
C ASP A 382 -3.17 18.42 16.42
N THR A 383 -4.18 17.55 16.38
CA THR A 383 -5.49 17.86 15.77
C THR A 383 -6.46 18.52 16.74
N GLY A 384 -6.13 18.55 18.04
CA GLY A 384 -7.05 19.02 19.11
C GLY A 384 -8.27 18.12 19.32
N LEU A 385 -8.32 16.91 18.72
CA LEU A 385 -9.37 15.95 19.00
C LEU A 385 -9.17 15.33 20.39
N PRO A 386 -10.25 15.17 21.19
CA PRO A 386 -10.14 14.49 22.47
C PRO A 386 -9.72 13.03 22.27
N ILE A 387 -8.68 12.66 23.02
CA ILE A 387 -8.13 11.30 23.00
C ILE A 387 -9.17 10.35 23.61
N GLY A 388 -9.65 9.38 22.86
CA GLY A 388 -10.39 8.23 23.38
C GLY A 388 -11.88 8.12 23.07
N GLU A 389 -12.46 8.95 22.20
CA GLU A 389 -13.88 8.83 21.78
C GLU A 389 -14.13 8.00 20.51
N LEU A 390 -13.09 7.53 19.83
CA LEU A 390 -13.24 6.62 18.69
C LEU A 390 -13.40 5.18 19.19
N LYS A 391 -14.58 4.89 19.74
CA LYS A 391 -14.98 3.50 20.01
C LYS A 391 -15.17 2.79 18.68
N VAL A 392 -14.50 1.66 18.54
CA VAL A 392 -14.80 0.62 17.56
C VAL A 392 -16.30 0.30 17.67
N ALA A 393 -17.09 0.73 16.70
CA ALA A 393 -18.48 0.33 16.54
C ALA A 393 -18.55 -0.80 15.51
#